data_dcd51a44d0fe743c9c7746f3709c5ccf
#
_entry.id   dcd51a44d0fe743c9c7746f3709c5ccf
#
_cell.length_a   1.000
_cell.length_b   1.000
_cell.length_c   1.000
_cell.angle_alpha   90.00
_cell.angle_beta   90.00
_cell.angle_gamma   90.00
#
_symmetry.space_group_name_H-M   'P 1'
#
loop_
_entity.id
_entity.type
_entity.pdbx_description
1 polymer ?
#
loop_
_entity_poly.entity_id
_entity_poly.type
_entity_poly.pdbx_seq_one_letter_code
_entity_poly.pdbx_strand_id
1 'polypeptide(L)'
;MKDLITKSTPKEKVLKLGTECKQCNHCCRYGTGFLVPEDIPKIAKRLKLSEDELIENCLEPVTKFNTTLHRPVSVKNGKKYGTCIFFNTQLGCTIHDVKPLHCRLSSCNEYGEEISVWFHLNYFVNVNDPHSVREWKLYLDSGGKNIPGGELRQLVPDSEKLKKILSYEVLK
;
A
#
# COMPACT_ATOMS: atom_id res chain seq x y z
N MET A 1 6.48 26.03 -3.80
CA MET A 1 7.53 24.99 -3.76
C MET A 1 6.89 23.69 -3.36
N LYS A 2 7.12 22.59 -4.10
CA LYS A 2 6.52 21.27 -3.79
C LYS A 2 7.12 20.73 -2.48
N ASP A 3 6.28 20.24 -1.55
CA ASP A 3 6.77 19.58 -0.34
C ASP A 3 7.54 18.31 -0.67
N LEU A 4 8.67 18.09 -0.01
CA LEU A 4 9.44 16.87 -0.17
C LEU A 4 8.84 15.76 0.70
N ILE A 5 8.47 14.65 0.07
CA ILE A 5 8.07 13.42 0.75
C ILE A 5 9.30 12.50 0.85
N THR A 6 9.62 12.08 2.07
CA THR A 6 10.68 11.11 2.38
C THR A 6 10.07 9.88 3.05
N LYS A 7 10.81 8.78 3.15
CA LYS A 7 10.36 7.59 3.91
C LYS A 7 9.91 7.92 5.33
N SER A 8 10.60 8.85 6.00
CA SER A 8 10.32 9.26 7.37
C SER A 8 9.24 10.34 7.51
N THR A 9 8.65 10.81 6.40
CA THR A 9 7.56 11.80 6.48
C THR A 9 6.39 11.22 7.29
N PRO A 10 5.92 11.93 8.35
CA PRO A 10 4.83 11.44 9.18
C PRO A 10 3.55 11.18 8.39
N LYS A 11 2.83 10.11 8.76
CA LYS A 11 1.56 9.72 8.12
C LYS A 11 0.55 10.87 8.03
N GLU A 12 0.44 11.66 9.08
CA GLU A 12 -0.46 12.81 9.16
C GLU A 12 -0.11 13.88 8.11
N LYS A 13 1.18 14.10 7.86
CA LYS A 13 1.63 15.02 6.81
C LYS A 13 1.32 14.46 5.43
N VAL A 14 1.57 13.17 5.20
CA VAL A 14 1.28 12.51 3.92
C VAL A 14 -0.23 12.53 3.63
N LEU A 15 -1.07 12.30 4.65
CA LEU A 15 -2.53 12.43 4.52
C LEU A 15 -2.98 13.85 4.14
N LYS A 16 -2.30 14.89 4.64
CA LYS A 16 -2.59 16.29 4.27
C LYS A 16 -2.15 16.64 2.84
N LEU A 17 -1.06 16.02 2.37
CA LEU A 17 -0.57 16.21 0.99
C LEU A 17 -1.40 15.43 -0.02
N GLY A 18 -2.05 14.34 0.41
CA GLY A 18 -3.01 13.62 -0.40
C GLY A 18 -4.23 14.49 -0.71
N THR A 19 -4.87 14.22 -1.83
CA THR A 19 -6.11 14.89 -2.19
C THR A 19 -7.28 14.18 -1.50
N GLU A 20 -8.19 14.94 -0.91
CA GLU A 20 -9.45 14.38 -0.44
C GLU A 20 -10.17 13.66 -1.59
N CYS A 21 -10.67 12.46 -1.31
CA CYS A 21 -11.39 11.67 -2.29
C CYS A 21 -12.69 12.40 -2.68
N LYS A 22 -12.75 12.89 -3.91
CA LYS A 22 -13.95 13.54 -4.48
C LYS A 22 -15.04 12.54 -4.90
N GLN A 23 -14.90 11.27 -4.54
CA GLN A 23 -15.83 10.19 -4.90
C GLN A 23 -16.09 10.07 -6.41
N CYS A 24 -15.09 10.38 -7.24
CA CYS A 24 -15.17 10.18 -8.69
C CYS A 24 -15.29 8.71 -9.10
N ASN A 25 -15.07 7.79 -8.13
CA ASN A 25 -15.21 6.34 -8.27
C ASN A 25 -14.23 5.68 -9.25
N HIS A 26 -13.28 6.41 -9.82
CA HIS A 26 -12.33 5.84 -10.79
C HIS A 26 -11.52 4.70 -10.18
N CYS A 27 -10.84 4.93 -9.05
CA CYS A 27 -10.07 3.88 -8.38
C CYS A 27 -10.94 2.70 -7.93
N CYS A 28 -12.18 2.95 -7.45
CA CYS A 28 -13.09 1.89 -7.03
C CYS A 28 -13.59 1.01 -8.19
N ARG A 29 -13.63 1.55 -9.41
CA ARG A 29 -14.06 0.81 -10.63
C ARG A 29 -12.93 -0.03 -11.23
N TYR A 30 -11.67 0.35 -11.02
CA TYR A 30 -10.53 -0.25 -11.71
C TYR A 30 -9.47 -0.85 -10.78
N GLY A 31 -9.67 -0.77 -9.48
CA GLY A 31 -8.74 -1.29 -8.51
C GLY A 31 -9.25 -1.22 -7.08
N THR A 32 -8.38 -1.54 -6.15
CA THR A 32 -8.66 -1.52 -4.71
C THR A 32 -7.42 -1.04 -3.96
N GLY A 33 -7.61 -0.41 -2.80
CA GLY A 33 -6.51 -0.02 -1.93
C GLY A 33 -6.13 -1.12 -0.94
N PHE A 34 -4.93 -1.05 -0.39
CA PHE A 34 -4.46 -2.00 0.63
C PHE A 34 -4.92 -1.58 2.03
N LEU A 35 -5.20 -2.56 2.87
CA LEU A 35 -5.49 -2.38 4.28
C LEU A 35 -4.20 -2.53 5.09
N VAL A 36 -3.97 -1.61 6.00
CA VAL A 36 -3.02 -1.83 7.10
C VAL A 36 -3.74 -2.56 8.24
N PRO A 37 -3.03 -3.22 9.18
CA PRO A 37 -3.67 -3.99 10.25
C PRO A 37 -4.75 -3.22 11.01
N GLU A 38 -4.55 -1.92 11.24
CA GLU A 38 -5.49 -1.07 11.98
C GLU A 38 -6.78 -0.72 11.21
N ASP A 39 -6.83 -0.98 9.91
CA ASP A 39 -8.04 -0.77 9.10
C ASP A 39 -9.05 -1.91 9.29
N ILE A 40 -8.58 -3.14 9.52
CA ILE A 40 -9.43 -4.35 9.60
C ILE A 40 -10.50 -4.22 10.68
N PRO A 41 -10.17 -3.95 11.97
CA PRO A 41 -11.19 -3.84 13.01
C PRO A 41 -12.16 -2.67 12.78
N LYS A 42 -11.72 -1.57 12.16
CA LYS A 42 -12.59 -0.42 11.87
C LYS A 42 -13.62 -0.77 10.82
N ILE A 43 -13.19 -1.44 9.75
CA ILE A 43 -14.08 -1.85 8.65
C ILE A 43 -15.03 -2.95 9.11
N ALA A 44 -14.52 -3.95 9.85
CA ALA A 44 -15.32 -5.01 10.43
C ALA A 44 -16.46 -4.45 11.31
N LYS A 45 -16.12 -3.55 12.24
CA LYS A 45 -17.10 -2.85 13.08
C LYS A 45 -18.14 -2.09 12.27
N ARG A 46 -17.71 -1.37 11.22
CA ARG A 46 -18.62 -0.60 10.36
C ARG A 46 -19.60 -1.47 9.60
N LEU A 47 -19.16 -2.67 9.18
CA LEU A 47 -19.97 -3.64 8.45
C LEU A 47 -20.74 -4.60 9.38
N LYS A 48 -20.52 -4.53 10.69
CA LYS A 48 -21.09 -5.46 11.70
C LYS A 48 -20.70 -6.91 11.45
N LEU A 49 -19.44 -7.12 11.06
CA LEU A 49 -18.81 -8.42 10.83
C LEU A 49 -17.74 -8.64 11.92
N SER A 50 -17.37 -9.89 12.18
CA SER A 50 -16.10 -10.20 12.82
C SER A 50 -14.94 -9.90 11.86
N GLU A 51 -13.72 -9.79 12.38
CA GLU A 51 -12.53 -9.60 11.54
C GLU A 51 -12.30 -10.79 10.61
N ASP A 52 -12.53 -12.01 11.09
CA ASP A 52 -12.43 -13.24 10.30
C ASP A 52 -13.45 -13.26 9.16
N GLU A 53 -14.71 -12.95 9.42
CA GLU A 53 -15.74 -12.84 8.38
C GLU A 53 -15.40 -11.78 7.33
N LEU A 54 -14.85 -10.64 7.76
CA LEU A 54 -14.39 -9.61 6.83
C LEU A 54 -13.27 -10.14 5.94
N ILE A 55 -12.26 -10.79 6.53
CA ILE A 55 -11.10 -11.32 5.80
C ILE A 55 -11.55 -12.40 4.81
N GLU A 56 -12.36 -13.36 5.24
CA GLU A 56 -12.80 -14.48 4.40
C GLU A 56 -13.72 -14.05 3.24
N ASN A 57 -14.64 -13.13 3.50
CA ASN A 57 -15.70 -12.82 2.54
C ASN A 57 -15.46 -11.59 1.68
N CYS A 58 -14.62 -10.65 2.16
CA CYS A 58 -14.51 -9.33 1.52
C CYS A 58 -13.09 -8.96 1.13
N LEU A 59 -12.07 -9.67 1.62
CA LEU A 59 -10.67 -9.33 1.40
C LEU A 59 -9.92 -10.44 0.68
N GLU A 60 -8.88 -10.06 -0.05
CA GLU A 60 -7.92 -10.99 -0.66
C GLU A 60 -6.49 -10.60 -0.26
N PRO A 61 -5.59 -11.59 -0.04
CA PRO A 61 -4.19 -11.32 0.27
C PRO A 61 -3.45 -10.86 -0.97
N VAL A 62 -2.51 -9.93 -0.79
CA VAL A 62 -1.57 -9.48 -1.83
C VAL A 62 -0.19 -9.38 -1.23
N THR A 63 0.77 -10.06 -1.83
CA THR A 63 2.17 -10.04 -1.43
C THR A 63 2.97 -9.12 -2.34
N LYS A 64 3.70 -8.18 -1.74
CA LYS A 64 4.71 -7.32 -2.38
C LYS A 64 5.92 -7.24 -1.47
N PHE A 65 7.10 -7.25 -2.04
CA PHE A 65 8.37 -7.18 -1.29
C PHE A 65 8.39 -8.17 -0.12
N ASN A 66 7.95 -9.41 -0.39
CA ASN A 66 7.82 -10.50 0.59
C ASN A 66 6.95 -10.18 1.83
N THR A 67 6.10 -9.17 1.74
CA THR A 67 5.15 -8.79 2.80
C THR A 67 3.72 -8.90 2.27
N THR A 68 2.85 -9.55 3.03
CA THR A 68 1.45 -9.75 2.65
C THR A 68 0.55 -8.78 3.41
N LEU A 69 -0.21 -8.00 2.68
CA LEU A 69 -1.34 -7.21 3.17
C LEU A 69 -2.63 -7.72 2.54
N HIS A 70 -3.76 -7.27 3.07
CA HIS A 70 -5.07 -7.52 2.46
C HIS A 70 -5.53 -6.32 1.62
N ARG A 71 -6.37 -6.59 0.65
CA ARG A 71 -7.14 -5.58 -0.07
C ARG A 71 -8.58 -6.05 -0.25
N PRO A 72 -9.55 -5.15 -0.46
CA PRO A 72 -10.89 -5.54 -0.86
C PRO A 72 -10.87 -6.41 -2.12
N VAL A 73 -11.68 -7.45 -2.15
CA VAL A 73 -11.83 -8.31 -3.32
C VAL A 73 -12.14 -7.47 -4.56
N SER A 74 -11.46 -7.78 -5.65
CA SER A 74 -11.65 -7.14 -6.95
C SER A 74 -12.55 -8.01 -7.82
N VAL A 75 -13.80 -7.58 -7.99
CA VAL A 75 -14.82 -8.31 -8.79
C VAL A 75 -14.59 -8.07 -10.27
N LYS A 76 -14.03 -9.06 -10.97
CA LYS A 76 -13.54 -8.91 -12.35
C LYS A 76 -14.60 -9.11 -13.43
N ASN A 77 -15.63 -9.93 -13.21
CA ASN A 77 -16.69 -10.21 -14.18
C ASN A 77 -16.16 -10.48 -15.61
N GLY A 78 -15.11 -11.29 -15.73
CA GLY A 78 -14.47 -11.63 -17.00
C GLY A 78 -13.53 -10.57 -17.59
N LYS A 79 -13.29 -9.44 -16.90
CA LYS A 79 -12.37 -8.37 -17.33
C LYS A 79 -10.97 -8.57 -16.73
N LYS A 80 -9.96 -7.93 -17.32
CA LYS A 80 -8.57 -7.92 -16.79
C LYS A 80 -8.43 -7.16 -15.47
N TYR A 81 -9.29 -6.18 -15.22
CA TYR A 81 -9.39 -5.39 -13.99
C TYR A 81 -10.73 -5.65 -13.31
N GLY A 82 -10.84 -5.31 -12.05
CA GLY A 82 -12.07 -5.52 -11.28
C GLY A 82 -12.51 -4.31 -10.49
N THR A 83 -13.78 -4.32 -10.16
CA THR A 83 -14.41 -3.32 -9.31
C THR A 83 -14.26 -3.72 -7.84
N CYS A 84 -13.95 -2.76 -6.98
CA CYS A 84 -13.89 -2.99 -5.54
C CYS A 84 -15.23 -3.54 -5.01
N ILE A 85 -15.19 -4.60 -4.19
CA ILE A 85 -16.40 -5.21 -3.61
C ILE A 85 -17.25 -4.21 -2.81
N PHE A 86 -16.62 -3.17 -2.24
CA PHE A 86 -17.31 -2.11 -1.49
C PHE A 86 -17.82 -0.96 -2.38
N PHE A 87 -17.72 -1.08 -3.70
CA PHE A 87 -18.22 -0.08 -4.62
C PHE A 87 -19.67 -0.38 -5.04
N ASN A 88 -20.54 0.61 -4.88
CA ASN A 88 -21.89 0.59 -5.37
C ASN A 88 -22.07 1.68 -6.45
N THR A 89 -22.73 1.37 -7.56
CA THR A 89 -22.89 2.30 -8.69
C THR A 89 -23.71 3.54 -8.37
N GLN A 90 -24.59 3.45 -7.38
CA GLN A 90 -25.47 4.56 -6.95
C GLN A 90 -24.89 5.31 -5.74
N LEU A 91 -24.31 4.57 -4.78
CA LEU A 91 -23.85 5.11 -3.49
C LEU A 91 -22.36 5.44 -3.48
N GLY A 92 -21.58 4.97 -4.46
CA GLY A 92 -20.13 5.08 -4.44
C GLY A 92 -19.49 4.07 -3.49
N CYS A 93 -18.44 4.47 -2.76
CA CYS A 93 -17.78 3.62 -1.78
C CYS A 93 -18.66 3.47 -0.52
N THR A 94 -19.12 2.25 -0.25
CA THR A 94 -20.02 1.97 0.90
C THR A 94 -19.32 2.00 2.25
N ILE A 95 -17.98 2.01 2.27
CA ILE A 95 -17.14 2.14 3.47
C ILE A 95 -16.31 3.44 3.45
N HIS A 96 -16.79 4.48 2.78
CA HIS A 96 -16.01 5.71 2.57
C HIS A 96 -15.56 6.37 3.86
N ASP A 97 -16.37 6.31 4.91
CA ASP A 97 -16.09 6.83 6.26
C ASP A 97 -14.94 6.09 6.99
N VAL A 98 -14.73 4.82 6.66
CA VAL A 98 -13.71 3.94 7.27
C VAL A 98 -12.77 3.32 6.22
N LYS A 99 -12.71 3.89 5.01
CA LYS A 99 -11.93 3.33 3.91
C LYS A 99 -10.47 3.09 4.30
N PRO A 100 -9.81 2.09 3.69
CA PRO A 100 -8.43 1.72 3.97
C PRO A 100 -7.46 2.90 3.93
N LEU A 101 -6.38 2.85 4.72
CA LEU A 101 -5.34 3.87 4.72
C LEU A 101 -4.84 4.16 3.30
N HIS A 102 -4.57 3.14 2.50
CA HIS A 102 -4.12 3.33 1.12
C HIS A 102 -5.13 4.11 0.29
N CYS A 103 -6.45 3.87 0.47
CA CYS A 103 -7.50 4.64 -0.20
C CYS A 103 -7.58 6.09 0.30
N ARG A 104 -7.22 6.35 1.57
CA ARG A 104 -7.16 7.71 2.13
C ARG A 104 -5.95 8.49 1.63
N LEU A 105 -4.85 7.79 1.38
CA LEU A 105 -3.60 8.33 0.84
C LEU A 105 -3.63 8.48 -0.68
N SER A 106 -4.47 7.70 -1.38
CA SER A 106 -4.55 7.73 -2.84
C SER A 106 -4.84 9.14 -3.33
N SER A 107 -3.94 9.63 -4.14
CA SER A 107 -3.96 11.00 -4.63
C SER A 107 -3.95 11.02 -6.14
N CYS A 108 -4.84 11.85 -6.71
CA CYS A 108 -4.85 12.16 -8.13
C CYS A 108 -4.12 13.48 -8.42
N ASN A 109 -3.32 13.97 -7.47
CA ASN A 109 -2.52 15.19 -7.60
C ASN A 109 -1.04 14.89 -7.89
N GLU A 110 -0.22 15.90 -7.86
CA GLU A 110 1.22 15.84 -8.14
C GLU A 110 2.05 14.99 -7.17
N TYR A 111 1.49 14.61 -6.01
CA TYR A 111 2.15 13.78 -4.99
C TYR A 111 1.84 12.29 -5.12
N GLY A 112 0.98 11.90 -6.06
CA GLY A 112 0.43 10.54 -6.12
C GLY A 112 1.51 9.44 -6.18
N GLU A 113 2.55 9.63 -6.98
CA GLU A 113 3.65 8.67 -7.09
C GLU A 113 4.48 8.59 -5.81
N GLU A 114 4.88 9.72 -5.24
CA GLU A 114 5.68 9.78 -4.02
C GLU A 114 4.90 9.19 -2.83
N ILE A 115 3.61 9.46 -2.74
CA ILE A 115 2.73 8.88 -1.71
C ILE A 115 2.64 7.35 -1.87
N SER A 116 2.54 6.85 -3.09
CA SER A 116 2.54 5.41 -3.35
C SER A 116 3.85 4.75 -2.92
N VAL A 117 4.99 5.35 -3.24
CA VAL A 117 6.31 4.85 -2.82
C VAL A 117 6.45 4.92 -1.29
N TRP A 118 6.00 6.03 -0.66
CA TRP A 118 5.98 6.16 0.79
C TRP A 118 5.18 5.03 1.45
N PHE A 119 4.01 4.69 0.89
CA PHE A 119 3.21 3.58 1.40
C PHE A 119 3.94 2.24 1.28
N HIS A 120 4.56 1.96 0.13
CA HIS A 120 5.34 0.73 -0.04
C HIS A 120 6.49 0.62 0.96
N LEU A 121 7.27 1.69 1.15
CA LEU A 121 8.41 1.74 2.06
C LEU A 121 8.03 1.59 3.54
N ASN A 122 6.82 1.96 3.93
CA ASN A 122 6.40 1.94 5.33
C ASN A 122 5.53 0.72 5.69
N TYR A 123 4.92 0.06 4.71
CA TYR A 123 3.97 -1.04 4.98
C TYR A 123 4.29 -2.34 4.25
N PHE A 124 5.07 -2.30 3.18
CA PHE A 124 5.45 -3.51 2.47
C PHE A 124 6.94 -3.84 2.58
N VAL A 125 7.83 -2.86 2.55
CA VAL A 125 9.27 -3.10 2.62
C VAL A 125 9.70 -3.36 4.06
N ASN A 126 10.12 -4.59 4.35
CA ASN A 126 10.65 -4.99 5.65
C ASN A 126 12.18 -5.06 5.59
N VAL A 127 12.85 -4.09 6.20
CA VAL A 127 14.32 -3.99 6.24
C VAL A 127 15.01 -5.12 7.03
N ASN A 128 14.25 -5.85 7.85
CA ASN A 128 14.72 -6.99 8.62
C ASN A 128 14.55 -8.33 7.88
N ASP A 129 13.89 -8.31 6.73
CA ASP A 129 13.71 -9.47 5.87
C ASP A 129 14.62 -9.35 4.64
N PRO A 130 15.64 -10.21 4.48
CA PRO A 130 16.52 -10.20 3.32
C PRO A 130 15.82 -10.34 1.98
N HIS A 131 14.74 -11.12 1.92
CA HIS A 131 13.91 -11.25 0.71
C HIS A 131 13.26 -9.93 0.33
N SER A 132 12.67 -9.25 1.31
CA SER A 132 12.03 -7.95 1.11
C SER A 132 13.04 -6.92 0.56
N VAL A 133 14.24 -6.88 1.12
CA VAL A 133 15.32 -5.99 0.67
C VAL A 133 15.75 -6.29 -0.77
N ARG A 134 15.87 -7.58 -1.14
CA ARG A 134 16.22 -7.98 -2.51
C ARG A 134 15.12 -7.66 -3.51
N GLU A 135 13.86 -7.87 -3.17
CA GLU A 135 12.73 -7.50 -4.03
C GLU A 135 12.63 -5.98 -4.21
N TRP A 136 12.88 -5.21 -3.16
CA TRP A 136 12.95 -3.76 -3.26
C TRP A 136 14.10 -3.32 -4.18
N LYS A 137 15.28 -3.94 -4.06
CA LYS A 137 16.39 -3.71 -4.99
C LYS A 137 15.97 -3.99 -6.44
N LEU A 138 15.34 -5.12 -6.68
CA LEU A 138 14.89 -5.50 -8.03
C LEU A 138 13.90 -4.46 -8.61
N TYR A 139 12.98 -3.97 -7.77
CA TYR A 139 12.07 -2.89 -8.15
C TYR A 139 12.83 -1.62 -8.56
N LEU A 140 13.84 -1.21 -7.78
CA LEU A 140 14.66 -0.04 -8.12
C LEU A 140 15.48 -0.26 -9.40
N ASP A 141 16.10 -1.42 -9.57
CA ASP A 141 16.88 -1.77 -10.76
C ASP A 141 16.02 -1.81 -12.04
N SER A 142 14.73 -2.13 -11.91
CA SER A 142 13.78 -2.10 -13.02
C SER A 142 13.25 -0.70 -13.37
N GLY A 143 13.79 0.35 -12.74
CA GLY A 143 13.38 1.73 -12.95
C GLY A 143 12.22 2.18 -12.08
N GLY A 144 11.94 1.46 -11.00
CA GLY A 144 10.92 1.84 -10.02
C GLY A 144 11.20 3.19 -9.38
N LYS A 145 10.16 3.99 -9.17
CA LYS A 145 10.24 5.29 -8.50
C LYS A 145 10.75 5.15 -7.07
N ASN A 146 11.61 6.05 -6.64
CA ASN A 146 12.09 6.13 -5.26
C ASN A 146 11.82 7.52 -4.66
N ILE A 147 11.89 7.60 -3.36
CA ILE A 147 11.87 8.84 -2.56
C ILE A 147 13.04 8.80 -1.57
N PRO A 148 13.52 9.97 -1.07
CA PRO A 148 14.60 10.00 -0.09
C PRO A 148 14.29 9.12 1.14
N GLY A 149 15.24 8.30 1.54
CA GLY A 149 15.08 7.29 2.59
C GLY A 149 14.74 5.90 2.08
N GLY A 150 14.48 5.74 0.78
CA GLY A 150 14.21 4.45 0.15
C GLY A 150 15.43 3.81 -0.54
N GLU A 151 16.59 4.47 -0.51
CA GLU A 151 17.84 3.91 -1.02
C GLU A 151 18.30 2.74 -0.14
N LEU A 152 18.81 1.68 -0.77
CA LEU A 152 19.21 0.47 -0.05
C LEU A 152 20.17 0.74 1.12
N ARG A 153 21.14 1.65 0.92
CA ARG A 153 22.10 2.02 1.98
C ARG A 153 21.46 2.81 3.13
N GLN A 154 20.35 3.48 2.90
CA GLN A 154 19.60 4.18 3.94
C GLN A 154 18.64 3.21 4.66
N LEU A 155 18.09 2.23 3.95
CA LEU A 155 17.24 1.19 4.51
C LEU A 155 18.03 0.18 5.35
N VAL A 156 19.24 -0.19 4.89
CA VAL A 156 20.17 -1.08 5.59
C VAL A 156 21.54 -0.38 5.68
N PRO A 157 21.76 0.45 6.72
CA PRO A 157 22.98 1.26 6.85
C PRO A 157 24.25 0.42 7.07
N ASP A 158 24.12 -0.76 7.63
CA ASP A 158 25.24 -1.70 7.79
C ASP A 158 25.62 -2.26 6.40
N SER A 159 26.75 -1.78 5.87
CA SER A 159 27.21 -2.12 4.52
C SER A 159 27.58 -3.60 4.37
N GLU A 160 28.15 -4.23 5.42
CA GLU A 160 28.49 -5.66 5.40
C GLU A 160 27.22 -6.52 5.43
N LYS A 161 26.24 -6.16 6.26
CA LYS A 161 24.92 -6.80 6.26
C LYS A 161 24.26 -6.68 4.90
N LEU A 162 24.22 -5.47 4.32
CA LEU A 162 23.62 -5.25 3.00
C LEU A 162 24.32 -6.10 1.93
N LYS A 163 25.65 -6.13 1.92
CA LYS A 163 26.44 -6.97 0.99
C LYS A 163 26.05 -8.44 1.10
N LYS A 164 26.00 -8.99 2.32
CA LYS A 164 25.60 -10.38 2.56
C LYS A 164 24.15 -10.68 2.12
N ILE A 165 23.23 -9.74 2.33
CA ILE A 165 21.86 -9.87 1.84
C ILE A 165 21.86 -9.97 0.30
N LEU A 166 22.56 -9.06 -0.38
CA LEU A 166 22.56 -8.97 -1.83
C LEU A 166 23.34 -10.08 -2.51
N SER A 167 24.35 -10.68 -1.85
CA SER A 167 25.10 -11.84 -2.33
C SER A 167 24.43 -13.18 -2.00
N TYR A 168 23.24 -13.17 -1.40
CA TYR A 168 22.51 -14.37 -0.97
C TYR A 168 23.24 -15.20 0.12
N GLU A 169 24.18 -14.62 0.85
CA GLU A 169 24.78 -15.24 2.02
C GLU A 169 23.84 -15.30 3.23
N VAL A 170 22.86 -14.40 3.28
CA VAL A 170 21.77 -14.38 4.27
C VAL A 170 20.44 -14.59 3.55
N LEU A 171 19.80 -15.74 3.80
CA LEU A 171 18.56 -16.13 3.14
C LEU A 171 17.30 -15.78 3.95
N LYS A 172 17.42 -15.73 5.28
CA LYS A 172 16.33 -15.44 6.22
C LYS A 172 16.79 -14.47 7.30
#